data_58dc7645cf2977210d2f1fa07e0f85ab
#
_entry.id   58dc7645cf2977210d2f1fa07e0f85ab
#
_cell.length_a   1.000
_cell.length_b   1.000
_cell.length_c   1.000
_cell.angle_alpha   90.00
_cell.angle_beta   90.00
_cell.angle_gamma   90.00
#
_symmetry.space_group_name_H-M   'P 1'
#
loop_
_entity.id
_entity.type
_entity.pdbx_description
1 polymer ?
#
loop_
_entity_poly.entity_id
_entity_poly.type
_entity_poly.pdbx_seq_one_letter_code
_entity_poly.pdbx_strand_id
1 'polypeptide(L)'
;MKQNYGYLIILLTALVGCGGGGSNSETPEQVNTAPQLIGLIDFAIDENTTEITTIQATDAEGDNITYSIGGSDSALMTIGSLSGELSFISPPDYENPQDSNQDNVYEVTIIASDGSLSSSLGIIISINDVLEGMGGSNMLLMGNSFFRPYAERFSELALDADFLEHQDTLVFRGGVNGTPIGLWINEDTKAEIKQTLDTGNIDILGMTWYFNETNPLSGFTEWIDYALQNNPNIKIFVSIPPIDFPADWQQRAEDSGYNNIRDFYEDVVSDLTHKATIDQLRELYPSTEIFTLPTGWATFDLVDQHENNLLLDDISLFGFYDDSIFRDTKGHQGKIVINTGALIWLNGLYGVNLRTNDADTGFNTDLHTIAENIMDLHDPDYKQE
;
A
#
# COMPACT_ATOMS: atom_id res chain seq x y z
N MET A 1 -17.05 -28.62 3.81
CA MET A 1 -18.00 -29.68 3.34
C MET A 1 -17.40 -30.29 2.09
N LYS A 2 -17.05 -31.57 2.13
CA LYS A 2 -16.46 -32.26 0.98
C LYS A 2 -17.56 -32.59 -0.02
N GLN A 3 -17.52 -32.00 -1.21
CA GLN A 3 -18.38 -32.38 -2.33
C GLN A 3 -17.64 -33.44 -3.19
N ASN A 4 -18.22 -34.65 -3.23
CA ASN A 4 -17.77 -35.71 -4.10
C ASN A 4 -18.33 -35.47 -5.49
N TYR A 5 -17.47 -35.30 -6.48
CA TYR A 5 -17.86 -35.34 -7.89
C TYR A 5 -17.71 -36.77 -8.41
N GLY A 6 -18.83 -37.34 -8.85
CA GLY A 6 -18.89 -38.69 -9.42
C GLY A 6 -18.48 -38.71 -10.90
N TYR A 7 -17.61 -39.63 -11.24
CA TYR A 7 -17.21 -39.90 -12.63
C TYR A 7 -18.29 -40.65 -13.37
N LEU A 8 -18.70 -40.17 -14.54
CA LEU A 8 -19.57 -40.88 -15.47
C LEU A 8 -18.71 -41.59 -16.53
N ILE A 9 -18.53 -42.90 -16.38
CA ILE A 9 -17.89 -43.74 -17.38
C ILE A 9 -18.99 -44.23 -18.34
N ILE A 10 -18.93 -43.84 -19.60
CA ILE A 10 -19.82 -44.37 -20.65
C ILE A 10 -19.11 -45.56 -21.28
N LEU A 11 -19.60 -46.75 -21.01
CA LEU A 11 -19.15 -47.99 -21.64
C LEU A 11 -19.95 -48.20 -22.95
N LEU A 12 -19.29 -48.16 -24.10
CA LEU A 12 -19.91 -48.50 -25.38
C LEU A 12 -19.69 -50.00 -25.65
N THR A 13 -20.75 -50.76 -25.61
CA THR A 13 -20.71 -52.21 -25.99
C THR A 13 -20.91 -52.36 -27.50
N ALA A 14 -19.89 -52.93 -28.17
CA ALA A 14 -19.99 -53.31 -29.58
C ALA A 14 -20.71 -54.66 -29.73
N LEU A 15 -21.72 -54.74 -30.57
CA LEU A 15 -22.38 -55.96 -31.00
C LEU A 15 -21.56 -56.60 -32.16
N VAL A 16 -21.14 -57.87 -31.96
CA VAL A 16 -20.53 -58.68 -33.01
C VAL A 16 -21.66 -59.38 -33.75
N GLY A 17 -21.81 -59.11 -35.04
CA GLY A 17 -22.63 -59.88 -35.97
C GLY A 17 -21.74 -60.81 -36.86
N CYS A 18 -21.96 -62.11 -36.78
CA CYS A 18 -21.24 -63.08 -37.59
C CYS A 18 -21.97 -63.39 -38.92
N GLY A 19 -21.26 -63.22 -40.02
CA GLY A 19 -21.75 -63.68 -41.36
C GLY A 19 -20.58 -63.85 -42.30
N GLY A 20 -20.34 -65.08 -42.71
CA GLY A 20 -19.15 -65.57 -43.36
C GLY A 20 -19.00 -65.37 -44.88
N GLY A 21 -17.79 -65.47 -45.34
CA GLY A 21 -17.39 -65.94 -46.66
C GLY A 21 -16.66 -64.95 -47.57
N GLY A 22 -15.36 -65.19 -47.81
CA GLY A 22 -14.63 -64.54 -48.90
C GLY A 22 -13.27 -63.96 -48.47
N SER A 23 -12.21 -64.76 -48.63
CA SER A 23 -10.83 -64.38 -48.37
C SER A 23 -10.34 -63.37 -49.40
N ASN A 24 -10.35 -62.09 -49.04
CA ASN A 24 -9.33 -61.16 -49.41
C ASN A 24 -8.90 -60.49 -48.05
N SER A 25 -7.65 -60.79 -47.68
CA SER A 25 -7.04 -60.09 -46.55
C SER A 25 -6.67 -58.68 -46.96
N GLU A 26 -7.68 -57.83 -47.10
CA GLU A 26 -7.50 -56.36 -46.92
C GLU A 26 -7.39 -56.16 -45.42
N THR A 27 -6.21 -55.83 -44.96
CA THR A 27 -6.03 -55.27 -43.65
C THR A 27 -7.01 -54.08 -43.57
N PRO A 28 -7.91 -53.97 -42.57
CA PRO A 28 -8.79 -52.84 -42.47
C PRO A 28 -7.89 -51.59 -42.49
N GLU A 29 -8.11 -50.73 -43.44
CA GLU A 29 -7.46 -49.38 -43.46
C GLU A 29 -7.82 -48.74 -42.13
N GLN A 30 -6.83 -48.55 -41.26
CA GLN A 30 -7.04 -47.94 -39.96
C GLN A 30 -7.42 -46.50 -40.23
N VAL A 31 -8.67 -46.13 -39.95
CA VAL A 31 -9.17 -44.81 -40.19
C VAL A 31 -8.62 -43.92 -39.09
N ASN A 32 -7.82 -42.94 -39.48
CA ASN A 32 -7.27 -41.95 -38.54
C ASN A 32 -8.40 -41.21 -37.79
N THR A 33 -8.24 -41.06 -36.48
CA THR A 33 -9.14 -40.34 -35.61
C THR A 33 -8.40 -39.18 -34.94
N ALA A 34 -9.13 -38.09 -34.62
CA ALA A 34 -8.52 -36.93 -33.98
C ALA A 34 -8.06 -37.26 -32.54
N PRO A 35 -6.96 -36.70 -32.08
CA PRO A 35 -6.50 -36.85 -30.70
C PRO A 35 -7.58 -36.48 -29.70
N GLN A 36 -7.61 -37.15 -28.55
CA GLN A 36 -8.57 -36.94 -27.49
C GLN A 36 -7.90 -36.19 -26.34
N LEU A 37 -8.27 -34.92 -26.13
CA LEU A 37 -7.82 -34.10 -25.00
C LEU A 37 -8.39 -34.62 -23.68
N ILE A 38 -7.57 -34.69 -22.64
CA ILE A 38 -7.91 -35.25 -21.32
C ILE A 38 -7.50 -34.22 -20.27
N GLY A 39 -8.40 -33.92 -19.31
CA GLY A 39 -8.05 -33.09 -18.15
C GLY A 39 -9.18 -32.21 -17.66
N LEU A 40 -8.83 -31.36 -16.70
CA LEU A 40 -9.72 -30.31 -16.19
C LEU A 40 -9.80 -29.17 -17.21
N ILE A 41 -10.91 -28.47 -17.16
CA ILE A 41 -11.17 -27.29 -18.01
C ILE A 41 -11.15 -25.97 -17.22
N ASP A 42 -11.20 -26.07 -15.89
CA ASP A 42 -11.21 -24.93 -14.98
C ASP A 42 -10.03 -25.03 -14.03
N PHE A 43 -9.24 -24.00 -13.96
CA PHE A 43 -8.09 -23.86 -13.06
C PHE A 43 -8.25 -22.58 -12.24
N ALA A 44 -7.83 -22.66 -10.97
CA ALA A 44 -7.62 -21.50 -10.12
C ALA A 44 -6.16 -21.53 -9.70
N ILE A 45 -5.43 -20.48 -10.02
CA ILE A 45 -4.01 -20.34 -9.68
C ILE A 45 -3.80 -19.01 -8.96
N ASP A 46 -2.80 -19.00 -8.11
CA ASP A 46 -2.42 -17.79 -7.42
C ASP A 46 -1.69 -16.86 -8.41
N GLU A 47 -1.94 -15.56 -8.32
CA GLU A 47 -1.15 -14.57 -9.04
C GLU A 47 0.36 -14.71 -8.74
N ASN A 48 1.21 -13.97 -9.45
CA ASN A 48 2.66 -14.05 -9.32
C ASN A 48 3.26 -15.42 -9.68
N THR A 49 2.45 -16.35 -10.21
CA THR A 49 2.92 -17.66 -10.71
C THR A 49 2.71 -17.77 -12.22
N THR A 50 3.64 -18.45 -12.91
CA THR A 50 3.51 -18.65 -14.36
C THR A 50 3.01 -20.04 -14.71
N GLU A 51 3.25 -21.04 -13.88
CA GLU A 51 2.89 -22.43 -14.16
C GLU A 51 1.37 -22.64 -13.97
N ILE A 52 0.69 -23.21 -14.99
CA ILE A 52 -0.74 -23.51 -14.92
C ILE A 52 -0.93 -25.03 -14.78
N THR A 53 -0.58 -25.77 -15.81
CA THR A 53 -0.78 -27.23 -15.86
C THR A 53 -0.06 -27.87 -17.03
N THR A 54 -0.08 -29.19 -17.09
CA THR A 54 0.32 -29.95 -18.30
C THR A 54 -0.90 -30.60 -18.94
N ILE A 55 -1.21 -30.19 -20.16
CA ILE A 55 -2.30 -30.70 -20.96
C ILE A 55 -1.91 -32.09 -21.50
N GLN A 56 -2.82 -33.04 -21.45
CA GLN A 56 -2.63 -34.37 -21.98
C GLN A 56 -3.64 -34.68 -23.07
N ALA A 57 -3.20 -35.46 -24.07
CA ALA A 57 -4.08 -36.02 -25.08
C ALA A 57 -3.64 -37.42 -25.41
N THR A 58 -4.56 -38.24 -25.92
CA THR A 58 -4.30 -39.59 -26.44
C THR A 58 -4.77 -39.70 -27.87
N ASP A 59 -4.04 -40.46 -28.65
CA ASP A 59 -4.39 -40.79 -30.01
C ASP A 59 -4.64 -42.31 -30.10
N ALA A 60 -5.71 -42.70 -30.75
CA ALA A 60 -6.12 -44.11 -30.82
C ALA A 60 -5.20 -44.95 -31.75
N GLU A 61 -4.61 -44.30 -32.72
CA GLU A 61 -3.67 -44.87 -33.68
C GLU A 61 -2.23 -44.83 -33.18
N GLY A 62 -1.98 -44.00 -32.11
CA GLY A 62 -0.68 -43.83 -31.50
C GLY A 62 0.20 -42.83 -32.24
N ASP A 63 -0.41 -41.94 -33.00
CA ASP A 63 0.28 -40.87 -33.72
C ASP A 63 0.86 -39.81 -32.77
N ASN A 64 1.89 -39.10 -33.23
CA ASN A 64 2.53 -38.03 -32.45
C ASN A 64 1.61 -36.85 -32.34
N ILE A 65 1.31 -36.42 -31.12
CA ILE A 65 0.44 -35.30 -30.86
C ILE A 65 1.28 -34.03 -30.71
N THR A 66 0.80 -32.94 -31.32
CA THR A 66 1.32 -31.61 -31.14
C THR A 66 0.25 -30.68 -30.57
N TYR A 67 0.68 -29.76 -29.67
CA TYR A 67 -0.21 -28.81 -29.00
C TYR A 67 0.00 -27.42 -29.53
N SER A 68 -1.10 -26.64 -29.60
CA SER A 68 -1.11 -25.22 -29.86
C SER A 68 -2.22 -24.54 -29.06
N ILE A 69 -2.12 -23.21 -28.92
CA ILE A 69 -3.03 -22.39 -28.11
C ILE A 69 -3.72 -21.33 -28.99
N GLY A 70 -5.00 -21.06 -28.73
CA GLY A 70 -5.80 -20.00 -29.31
C GLY A 70 -6.77 -19.44 -28.27
N GLY A 71 -7.69 -18.56 -28.65
CA GLY A 71 -8.66 -17.91 -27.76
C GLY A 71 -8.29 -16.44 -27.48
N SER A 72 -9.18 -15.76 -26.74
CA SER A 72 -9.08 -14.32 -26.49
C SER A 72 -7.78 -13.90 -25.81
N ASP A 73 -7.33 -14.70 -24.83
CA ASP A 73 -6.18 -14.38 -23.96
C ASP A 73 -4.92 -15.18 -24.31
N SER A 74 -4.95 -15.93 -25.43
CA SER A 74 -3.84 -16.78 -25.85
C SER A 74 -2.51 -16.07 -26.06
N ALA A 75 -2.52 -14.77 -26.32
CA ALA A 75 -1.30 -13.96 -26.46
C ALA A 75 -0.52 -13.79 -25.16
N LEU A 76 -1.16 -14.04 -24.01
CA LEU A 76 -0.56 -13.92 -22.67
C LEU A 76 0.06 -15.23 -22.16
N MET A 77 -0.12 -16.31 -22.91
CA MET A 77 0.27 -17.66 -22.50
C MET A 77 1.12 -18.36 -23.57
N THR A 78 1.75 -19.43 -23.16
CA THR A 78 2.49 -20.34 -24.03
C THR A 78 2.15 -21.79 -23.69
N ILE A 79 2.22 -22.67 -24.72
CA ILE A 79 2.11 -24.10 -24.53
C ILE A 79 3.31 -24.81 -25.18
N GLY A 80 3.88 -25.78 -24.48
CA GLY A 80 4.92 -26.65 -25.03
C GLY A 80 4.34 -27.51 -26.13
N SER A 81 4.81 -27.33 -27.39
CA SER A 81 4.22 -27.99 -28.55
C SER A 81 4.29 -29.54 -28.52
N LEU A 82 5.19 -30.11 -27.74
CA LEU A 82 5.32 -31.55 -27.54
C LEU A 82 5.05 -31.97 -26.10
N SER A 83 5.30 -31.11 -25.14
CA SER A 83 5.13 -31.44 -23.72
C SER A 83 3.70 -31.16 -23.21
N GLY A 84 2.97 -30.25 -23.84
CA GLY A 84 1.66 -29.80 -23.36
C GLY A 84 1.72 -28.92 -22.12
N GLU A 85 2.91 -28.47 -21.67
CA GLU A 85 3.07 -27.56 -20.54
C GLU A 85 2.47 -26.21 -20.87
N LEU A 86 1.41 -25.83 -20.16
CA LEU A 86 0.71 -24.54 -20.30
C LEU A 86 1.18 -23.60 -19.18
N SER A 87 1.60 -22.40 -19.58
CA SER A 87 2.07 -21.38 -18.64
C SER A 87 1.79 -19.98 -19.14
N PHE A 88 1.73 -19.00 -18.23
CA PHE A 88 1.78 -17.59 -18.55
C PHE A 88 3.16 -17.18 -19.06
N ILE A 89 3.23 -16.20 -19.97
CA ILE A 89 4.49 -15.59 -20.44
C ILE A 89 5.09 -14.69 -19.36
N SER A 90 4.22 -13.97 -18.64
CA SER A 90 4.56 -13.19 -17.44
C SER A 90 3.55 -13.53 -16.35
N PRO A 91 3.94 -13.54 -15.07
CA PRO A 91 2.99 -13.77 -13.99
C PRO A 91 1.81 -12.81 -14.08
N PRO A 92 0.56 -13.27 -13.88
CA PRO A 92 -0.59 -12.40 -13.76
C PRO A 92 -0.53 -11.61 -12.44
N ASP A 93 -1.10 -10.41 -12.42
CA ASP A 93 -1.25 -9.49 -11.31
C ASP A 93 -2.74 -9.25 -11.14
N TYR A 94 -3.30 -9.61 -9.97
CA TYR A 94 -4.74 -9.58 -9.71
C TYR A 94 -5.30 -8.15 -9.70
N GLU A 95 -4.51 -7.20 -9.18
CA GLU A 95 -4.86 -5.79 -9.11
C GLU A 95 -4.79 -5.08 -10.47
N ASN A 96 -4.05 -5.68 -11.42
CA ASN A 96 -3.86 -5.13 -12.76
C ASN A 96 -4.08 -6.17 -13.86
N PRO A 97 -5.33 -6.70 -13.99
CA PRO A 97 -5.65 -7.78 -14.92
C PRO A 97 -5.37 -7.42 -16.38
N GLN A 98 -4.71 -8.32 -17.10
CA GLN A 98 -4.32 -8.15 -18.49
C GLN A 98 -5.20 -8.97 -19.47
N ASP A 99 -6.16 -9.75 -18.95
CA ASP A 99 -7.13 -10.47 -19.75
C ASP A 99 -8.02 -9.52 -20.57
N SER A 100 -8.66 -10.01 -21.59
CA SER A 100 -9.35 -9.20 -22.62
C SER A 100 -10.52 -8.36 -22.07
N ASN A 101 -11.14 -8.77 -20.96
CA ASN A 101 -12.28 -8.11 -20.31
C ASN A 101 -11.98 -7.61 -18.88
N GLN A 102 -10.76 -7.84 -18.39
CA GLN A 102 -10.24 -7.35 -17.10
C GLN A 102 -11.03 -7.87 -15.87
N ASP A 103 -11.45 -9.14 -15.91
CA ASP A 103 -12.17 -9.80 -14.82
C ASP A 103 -11.37 -10.87 -14.06
N ASN A 104 -10.04 -10.96 -14.32
CA ASN A 104 -9.15 -11.98 -13.75
C ASN A 104 -9.51 -13.41 -14.13
N VAL A 105 -10.25 -13.59 -15.25
CA VAL A 105 -10.60 -14.88 -15.81
C VAL A 105 -10.09 -14.97 -17.24
N TYR A 106 -9.06 -15.77 -17.44
CA TYR A 106 -8.39 -15.96 -18.74
C TYR A 106 -9.01 -17.12 -19.48
N GLU A 107 -9.43 -16.88 -20.73
CA GLU A 107 -10.08 -17.87 -21.60
C GLU A 107 -9.19 -18.23 -22.78
N VAL A 108 -8.79 -19.51 -22.85
CA VAL A 108 -7.98 -20.03 -23.93
C VAL A 108 -8.56 -21.30 -24.53
N THR A 109 -8.19 -21.60 -25.75
CA THR A 109 -8.54 -22.84 -26.44
C THR A 109 -7.27 -23.65 -26.74
N ILE A 110 -7.13 -24.82 -26.18
CA ILE A 110 -6.06 -25.76 -26.50
C ILE A 110 -6.45 -26.61 -27.71
N ILE A 111 -5.52 -26.75 -28.62
CA ILE A 111 -5.70 -27.54 -29.83
C ILE A 111 -4.64 -28.68 -29.82
N ALA A 112 -5.08 -29.91 -29.91
CA ALA A 112 -4.22 -31.11 -30.10
C ALA A 112 -4.38 -31.62 -31.52
N SER A 113 -3.26 -31.90 -32.22
CA SER A 113 -3.25 -32.37 -33.60
C SER A 113 -2.27 -33.53 -33.75
N ASP A 114 -2.68 -34.56 -34.53
CA ASP A 114 -1.85 -35.67 -35.01
C ASP A 114 -1.12 -35.35 -36.35
N GLY A 115 -1.29 -34.12 -36.87
CA GLY A 115 -0.77 -33.66 -38.16
C GLY A 115 -1.77 -33.76 -39.32
N SER A 116 -2.89 -34.47 -39.14
CA SER A 116 -3.97 -34.67 -40.13
C SER A 116 -5.32 -34.17 -39.61
N LEU A 117 -5.64 -34.54 -38.39
CA LEU A 117 -6.85 -34.14 -37.67
C LEU A 117 -6.52 -33.40 -36.40
N SER A 118 -7.50 -32.74 -35.82
CA SER A 118 -7.31 -32.02 -34.55
C SER A 118 -8.59 -31.99 -33.71
N SER A 119 -8.39 -31.90 -32.41
CA SER A 119 -9.45 -31.63 -31.44
C SER A 119 -9.12 -30.36 -30.65
N SER A 120 -10.11 -29.76 -30.05
CA SER A 120 -9.95 -28.52 -29.26
C SER A 120 -10.71 -28.60 -27.93
N LEU A 121 -10.18 -27.92 -26.91
CA LEU A 121 -10.75 -27.82 -25.57
C LEU A 121 -10.62 -26.41 -25.05
N GLY A 122 -11.73 -25.80 -24.66
CA GLY A 122 -11.73 -24.51 -23.96
C GLY A 122 -11.27 -24.69 -22.50
N ILE A 123 -10.41 -23.82 -22.05
CA ILE A 123 -9.89 -23.77 -20.67
C ILE A 123 -10.12 -22.41 -20.09
N ILE A 124 -10.55 -22.39 -18.83
CA ILE A 124 -10.77 -21.19 -18.03
C ILE A 124 -9.73 -21.21 -16.90
N ILE A 125 -9.02 -20.10 -16.72
CA ILE A 125 -8.04 -19.92 -15.65
C ILE A 125 -8.45 -18.68 -14.85
N SER A 126 -8.90 -18.89 -13.61
CA SER A 126 -9.18 -17.83 -12.66
C SER A 126 -7.95 -17.51 -11.83
N ILE A 127 -7.65 -16.23 -11.64
CA ILE A 127 -6.54 -15.81 -10.79
C ILE A 127 -7.08 -15.56 -9.38
N ASN A 128 -6.41 -16.17 -8.40
CA ASN A 128 -6.66 -15.88 -6.99
C ASN A 128 -5.80 -14.69 -6.57
N ASP A 129 -6.41 -13.77 -5.84
CA ASP A 129 -5.74 -12.72 -5.09
C ASP A 129 -4.84 -13.35 -4.02
N VAL A 130 -3.57 -13.06 -4.06
CA VAL A 130 -2.60 -13.37 -3.01
C VAL A 130 -2.28 -12.04 -2.36
N LEU A 131 -2.65 -11.88 -1.11
CA LEU A 131 -2.31 -10.69 -0.32
C LEU A 131 -0.81 -10.40 -0.48
N GLU A 132 -0.51 -9.51 -1.39
CA GLU A 132 0.79 -8.91 -1.50
C GLU A 132 0.87 -7.85 -0.41
N GLY A 133 1.77 -8.01 0.52
CA GLY A 133 2.06 -6.93 1.44
C GLY A 133 2.40 -5.69 0.61
N MET A 134 1.64 -4.62 0.79
CA MET A 134 1.98 -3.36 0.13
C MET A 134 3.41 -3.02 0.46
N GLY A 135 4.21 -2.65 -0.54
CA GLY A 135 5.59 -2.24 -0.33
C GLY A 135 5.63 -1.11 0.70
N GLY A 136 6.64 -1.10 1.56
CA GLY A 136 6.84 -0.05 2.54
C GLY A 136 7.99 0.88 2.13
N SER A 137 8.19 1.93 2.90
CA SER A 137 9.33 2.84 2.77
C SER A 137 10.25 2.70 3.97
N ASN A 138 11.55 2.86 3.74
CA ASN A 138 12.52 3.00 4.80
C ASN A 138 12.64 4.48 5.21
N MET A 139 12.23 4.82 6.43
CA MET A 139 12.10 6.19 6.86
C MET A 139 13.10 6.55 7.97
N LEU A 140 13.61 7.76 7.92
CA LEU A 140 14.26 8.40 9.06
C LEU A 140 13.34 9.48 9.60
N LEU A 141 12.85 9.28 10.81
CA LEU A 141 11.90 10.14 11.49
C LEU A 141 12.59 10.89 12.62
N MET A 142 12.60 12.21 12.58
CA MET A 142 13.33 12.99 13.56
C MET A 142 12.57 14.21 14.09
N GLY A 143 12.52 14.33 15.41
CA GLY A 143 11.70 15.37 16.03
C GLY A 143 11.80 15.47 17.54
N ASN A 144 10.78 16.08 18.12
CA ASN A 144 10.65 16.33 19.54
C ASN A 144 9.54 15.48 20.21
N SER A 145 9.17 15.82 21.43
CA SER A 145 8.15 15.09 22.20
C SER A 145 6.72 15.21 21.62
N PHE A 146 6.47 16.15 20.71
CA PHE A 146 5.20 16.28 19.98
C PHE A 146 5.20 15.49 18.66
N PHE A 147 6.34 15.11 18.14
CA PHE A 147 6.51 14.33 16.92
C PHE A 147 6.57 12.82 17.22
N ARG A 148 7.38 12.45 18.22
CA ARG A 148 7.68 11.06 18.56
C ARG A 148 6.45 10.16 18.72
N PRO A 149 5.40 10.53 19.49
CA PRO A 149 4.28 9.61 19.70
C PRO A 149 3.50 9.28 18.42
N TYR A 150 3.43 10.22 17.48
CA TYR A 150 2.79 9.98 16.18
C TYR A 150 3.63 9.03 15.33
N ALA A 151 4.96 9.22 15.30
CA ALA A 151 5.87 8.32 14.58
C ALA A 151 5.77 6.88 15.10
N GLU A 152 5.82 6.69 16.44
CA GLU A 152 5.71 5.37 17.08
C GLU A 152 4.36 4.69 16.72
N ARG A 153 3.24 5.42 16.78
CA ARG A 153 1.92 4.85 16.47
C ARG A 153 1.72 4.64 14.96
N PHE A 154 2.28 5.51 14.12
CA PHE A 154 2.23 5.34 12.66
C PHE A 154 2.92 4.06 12.22
N SER A 155 4.09 3.72 12.79
CA SER A 155 4.80 2.48 12.46
C SER A 155 3.96 1.23 12.76
N GLU A 156 3.20 1.23 13.87
CA GLU A 156 2.25 0.15 14.17
C GLU A 156 1.13 0.10 13.12
N LEU A 157 0.51 1.25 12.80
CA LEU A 157 -0.60 1.34 11.84
C LEU A 157 -0.16 0.98 10.41
N ALA A 158 1.07 1.29 10.02
CA ALA A 158 1.59 0.92 8.71
C ALA A 158 1.68 -0.60 8.56
N LEU A 159 2.15 -1.31 9.59
CA LEU A 159 2.18 -2.77 9.60
C LEU A 159 0.78 -3.39 9.66
N ASP A 160 -0.14 -2.79 10.43
CA ASP A 160 -1.54 -3.24 10.51
C ASP A 160 -2.28 -3.03 9.17
N ALA A 161 -1.83 -2.08 8.34
CA ALA A 161 -2.33 -1.81 7.00
C ALA A 161 -1.53 -2.54 5.88
N ASP A 162 -0.84 -3.62 6.24
CA ASP A 162 -0.11 -4.53 5.34
C ASP A 162 1.10 -3.92 4.60
N PHE A 163 1.64 -2.77 5.05
CA PHE A 163 2.93 -2.25 4.56
C PHE A 163 4.09 -3.02 5.20
N LEU A 164 4.24 -4.29 4.85
CA LEU A 164 5.16 -5.24 5.49
C LEU A 164 6.64 -4.88 5.32
N GLU A 165 6.98 -4.09 4.32
CA GLU A 165 8.34 -3.59 4.07
C GLU A 165 8.62 -2.25 4.76
N HIS A 166 7.62 -1.70 5.50
CA HIS A 166 7.82 -0.49 6.28
C HIS A 166 8.93 -0.68 7.31
N GLN A 167 9.89 0.22 7.28
CA GLN A 167 10.97 0.33 8.29
C GLN A 167 11.13 1.80 8.65
N ASP A 168 11.37 2.06 9.92
CA ASP A 168 11.69 3.40 10.37
C ASP A 168 12.82 3.41 11.40
N THR A 169 13.58 4.51 11.39
CA THR A 169 14.53 4.87 12.44
C THR A 169 14.05 6.17 13.05
N LEU A 170 13.73 6.14 14.35
CA LEU A 170 13.25 7.30 15.08
C LEU A 170 14.34 7.90 15.95
N VAL A 171 14.70 9.15 15.66
CA VAL A 171 15.65 9.94 16.48
C VAL A 171 14.94 11.14 17.07
N PHE A 172 14.90 11.26 18.38
CA PHE A 172 14.22 12.37 19.03
C PHE A 172 14.99 12.95 20.22
N ARG A 173 14.70 14.24 20.51
CA ARG A 173 15.13 14.92 21.74
C ARG A 173 13.98 15.80 22.25
N GLY A 174 13.98 16.08 23.54
CA GLY A 174 12.91 16.89 24.16
C GLY A 174 12.96 18.38 23.78
N GLY A 175 11.79 18.97 23.54
CA GLY A 175 11.63 20.41 23.29
C GLY A 175 12.46 20.93 22.11
N VAL A 176 13.10 22.07 22.27
CA VAL A 176 13.91 22.72 21.22
C VAL A 176 15.12 21.90 20.75
N ASN A 177 15.60 20.96 21.58
CA ASN A 177 16.70 20.07 21.18
C ASN A 177 16.27 19.05 20.14
N GLY A 178 14.97 18.80 19.98
CA GLY A 178 14.43 17.92 18.96
C GLY A 178 13.97 18.65 17.68
N THR A 179 14.17 19.96 17.59
CA THR A 179 13.97 20.69 16.33
C THR A 179 15.05 20.35 15.31
N PRO A 180 14.84 20.54 14.01
CA PRO A 180 15.85 20.24 13.00
C PRO A 180 17.22 20.83 13.31
N ILE A 181 17.27 22.12 13.70
CA ILE A 181 18.53 22.75 14.09
C ILE A 181 19.07 22.22 15.43
N GLY A 182 18.20 21.92 16.39
CA GLY A 182 18.60 21.34 17.68
C GLY A 182 19.30 19.99 17.52
N LEU A 183 18.80 19.14 16.64
CA LEU A 183 19.39 17.86 16.29
C LEU A 183 20.72 18.03 15.53
N TRP A 184 20.84 19.07 14.68
CA TRP A 184 22.06 19.34 13.92
C TRP A 184 23.23 19.85 14.79
N ILE A 185 22.97 20.70 15.78
CA ILE A 185 24.01 21.25 16.64
C ILE A 185 24.48 20.29 17.73
N ASN A 186 23.70 19.26 18.05
CA ASN A 186 24.08 18.22 19.00
C ASN A 186 24.93 17.16 18.30
N GLU A 187 26.21 17.08 18.61
CA GLU A 187 27.18 16.24 17.88
C GLU A 187 26.84 14.73 17.97
N ASP A 188 26.33 14.24 19.11
CA ASP A 188 26.00 12.82 19.27
C ASP A 188 24.79 12.46 18.38
N THR A 189 23.73 13.27 18.45
CA THR A 189 22.52 13.05 17.64
C THR A 189 22.79 13.23 16.16
N LYS A 190 23.59 14.23 15.81
CA LYS A 190 24.00 14.47 14.43
C LYS A 190 24.80 13.28 13.87
N ALA A 191 25.68 12.69 14.65
CA ALA A 191 26.42 11.50 14.24
C ALA A 191 25.50 10.31 14.02
N GLU A 192 24.52 10.09 14.90
CA GLU A 192 23.49 9.04 14.81
C GLU A 192 22.66 9.18 13.54
N ILE A 193 22.10 10.37 13.26
CA ILE A 193 21.29 10.65 12.08
C ILE A 193 22.14 10.49 10.79
N LYS A 194 23.36 11.02 10.78
CA LYS A 194 24.26 10.89 9.63
C LYS A 194 24.59 9.43 9.33
N GLN A 195 24.87 8.62 10.37
CA GLN A 195 25.12 7.19 10.17
C GLN A 195 23.95 6.48 9.50
N THR A 196 22.72 6.85 9.82
CA THR A 196 21.51 6.32 9.17
C THR A 196 21.42 6.77 7.74
N LEU A 197 21.60 8.06 7.44
CA LEU A 197 21.57 8.62 6.08
C LEU A 197 22.72 8.08 5.20
N ASP A 198 23.90 7.82 5.76
CA ASP A 198 25.07 7.27 5.06
C ASP A 198 24.81 5.87 4.45
N THR A 199 23.75 5.18 4.87
CA THR A 199 23.33 3.91 4.25
C THR A 199 22.85 4.09 2.81
N GLY A 200 22.36 5.29 2.45
CA GLY A 200 21.78 5.61 1.16
C GLY A 200 20.41 4.99 0.90
N ASN A 201 19.85 4.28 1.89
CA ASN A 201 18.61 3.48 1.75
C ASN A 201 17.38 4.17 2.36
N ILE A 202 17.49 5.42 2.79
CA ILE A 202 16.34 6.15 3.36
C ILE A 202 15.54 6.75 2.22
N ASP A 203 14.28 6.33 2.10
CA ASP A 203 13.35 6.79 1.07
C ASP A 203 12.67 8.10 1.46
N ILE A 204 12.36 8.25 2.77
CA ILE A 204 11.64 9.41 3.30
C ILE A 204 12.36 9.93 4.56
N LEU A 205 12.63 11.23 4.59
CA LEU A 205 13.10 11.94 5.77
C LEU A 205 11.96 12.77 6.37
N GLY A 206 11.51 12.42 7.57
CA GLY A 206 10.48 13.13 8.32
C GLY A 206 11.05 14.04 9.39
N MET A 207 10.63 15.29 9.41
CA MET A 207 11.07 16.30 10.38
C MET A 207 9.88 16.98 11.06
N THR A 208 10.04 17.36 12.35
CA THR A 208 9.06 18.24 12.99
C THR A 208 9.26 19.68 12.53
N TRP A 209 8.15 20.39 12.26
CA TRP A 209 8.23 21.82 12.00
C TRP A 209 8.56 22.58 13.29
N TYR A 210 9.34 23.64 13.15
CA TYR A 210 9.66 24.59 14.21
C TYR A 210 9.94 25.96 13.61
N PHE A 211 9.20 26.96 14.10
CA PHE A 211 9.39 28.33 13.64
C PHE A 211 10.61 28.97 14.31
N ASN A 212 11.52 29.48 13.48
CA ASN A 212 12.67 30.29 13.91
C ASN A 212 12.59 31.66 13.25
N GLU A 213 12.29 32.68 14.03
CA GLU A 213 12.12 34.06 13.52
C GLU A 213 13.36 34.61 12.78
N THR A 214 14.55 34.15 13.16
CA THR A 214 15.80 34.63 12.58
C THR A 214 16.13 33.94 11.27
N ASN A 215 15.87 32.63 11.18
CA ASN A 215 16.11 31.82 9.99
C ASN A 215 15.13 30.64 9.96
N PRO A 216 14.00 30.77 9.24
CA PRO A 216 12.98 29.70 9.15
C PRO A 216 13.50 28.38 8.57
N LEU A 217 14.56 28.41 7.77
CA LEU A 217 15.14 27.25 7.10
C LEU A 217 16.22 26.55 7.92
N SER A 218 16.62 27.13 9.06
CA SER A 218 17.71 26.62 9.89
C SER A 218 17.44 25.20 10.39
N GLY A 219 18.37 24.32 10.15
CA GLY A 219 18.27 22.87 10.42
C GLY A 219 17.64 22.10 9.28
N PHE A 220 16.65 22.64 8.57
CA PHE A 220 16.07 21.94 7.42
C PHE A 220 17.07 21.83 6.27
N THR A 221 17.69 22.95 5.88
CA THR A 221 18.67 22.97 4.79
C THR A 221 19.86 22.06 5.07
N GLU A 222 20.38 22.08 6.29
CA GLU A 222 21.54 21.26 6.67
C GLU A 222 21.22 19.76 6.56
N TRP A 223 20.02 19.33 6.99
CA TRP A 223 19.62 17.94 6.89
C TRP A 223 19.28 17.53 5.46
N ILE A 224 18.57 18.37 4.68
CA ILE A 224 18.22 18.09 3.30
C ILE A 224 19.49 18.00 2.45
N ASP A 225 20.42 18.95 2.58
CA ASP A 225 21.72 18.92 1.89
C ASP A 225 22.48 17.63 2.16
N TYR A 226 22.48 17.17 3.41
CA TYR A 226 23.18 15.93 3.77
C TYR A 226 22.44 14.69 3.24
N ALA A 227 21.14 14.65 3.34
CA ALA A 227 20.32 13.53 2.87
C ALA A 227 20.46 13.34 1.34
N LEU A 228 20.40 14.43 0.57
CA LEU A 228 20.52 14.42 -0.89
C LEU A 228 21.90 13.98 -1.39
N GLN A 229 22.97 14.14 -0.59
CA GLN A 229 24.29 13.60 -0.93
C GLN A 229 24.31 12.06 -0.91
N ASN A 230 23.46 11.44 -0.12
CA ASN A 230 23.41 9.99 0.06
C ASN A 230 22.28 9.33 -0.76
N ASN A 231 21.12 9.99 -0.88
CA ASN A 231 20.02 9.58 -1.75
C ASN A 231 19.42 10.79 -2.46
N PRO A 232 19.70 11.01 -3.77
CA PRO A 232 19.15 12.15 -4.51
C PRO A 232 17.63 12.05 -4.78
N ASN A 233 17.02 10.91 -4.54
CA ASN A 233 15.59 10.68 -4.74
C ASN A 233 14.80 10.68 -3.42
N ILE A 234 15.43 11.03 -2.30
CA ILE A 234 14.77 11.05 -0.99
C ILE A 234 13.63 12.07 -0.98
N LYS A 235 12.49 11.66 -0.45
CA LYS A 235 11.36 12.55 -0.18
C LYS A 235 11.48 13.16 1.21
N ILE A 236 10.95 14.36 1.37
CA ILE A 236 11.01 15.09 2.65
C ILE A 236 9.60 15.42 3.11
N PHE A 237 9.21 15.02 4.31
CA PHE A 237 8.01 15.57 4.90
C PHE A 237 8.28 16.36 6.17
N VAL A 238 7.42 17.35 6.40
CA VAL A 238 7.45 18.17 7.61
C VAL A 238 6.12 18.01 8.34
N SER A 239 6.15 17.42 9.52
CA SER A 239 4.98 17.32 10.39
C SER A 239 4.76 18.64 11.11
N ILE A 240 3.55 19.20 10.99
CA ILE A 240 3.14 20.45 11.62
C ILE A 240 2.53 20.13 12.98
N PRO A 241 3.23 20.43 14.10
CA PRO A 241 2.72 20.10 15.44
C PRO A 241 1.60 21.07 15.87
N PRO A 242 0.80 20.70 16.89
CA PRO A 242 -0.10 21.66 17.53
C PRO A 242 0.68 22.73 18.30
N ILE A 243 -0.01 23.80 18.68
CA ILE A 243 0.52 24.83 19.58
C ILE A 243 0.58 24.27 21.00
N ASP A 244 1.72 24.44 21.67
CA ASP A 244 1.90 24.07 23.08
C ASP A 244 1.15 25.00 24.06
N PHE A 245 1.06 24.62 25.33
CA PHE A 245 0.40 25.34 26.42
C PHE A 245 -1.07 25.68 26.15
N PRO A 246 -1.96 24.65 26.01
CA PRO A 246 -3.36 24.85 25.66
C PRO A 246 -4.16 25.72 26.64
N ALA A 247 -3.75 25.82 27.88
CA ALA A 247 -4.38 26.73 28.86
C ALA A 247 -4.20 28.21 28.50
N ASP A 248 -3.19 28.54 27.71
CA ASP A 248 -2.86 29.93 27.32
C ASP A 248 -3.33 30.26 25.89
N TRP A 249 -4.01 29.35 25.20
CA TRP A 249 -4.37 29.49 23.79
C TRP A 249 -5.22 30.71 23.50
N GLN A 250 -6.25 30.99 24.33
CA GLN A 250 -7.12 32.13 24.13
C GLN A 250 -6.32 33.45 24.26
N GLN A 251 -5.48 33.58 25.30
CA GLN A 251 -4.65 34.76 25.50
C GLN A 251 -3.63 34.92 24.36
N ARG A 252 -3.03 33.82 23.88
CA ARG A 252 -2.08 33.86 22.77
C ARG A 252 -2.75 34.34 21.49
N ALA A 253 -3.95 33.86 21.18
CA ALA A 253 -4.72 34.31 20.03
C ALA A 253 -5.00 35.83 20.13
N GLU A 254 -5.52 36.30 21.26
CA GLU A 254 -5.83 37.73 21.51
C GLU A 254 -4.59 38.59 21.39
N ASP A 255 -3.47 38.20 22.00
CA ASP A 255 -2.20 38.94 21.94
C ASP A 255 -1.64 39.03 20.51
N SER A 256 -2.02 38.06 19.65
CA SER A 256 -1.66 38.00 18.23
C SER A 256 -2.71 38.62 17.30
N GLY A 257 -3.81 39.16 17.86
CA GLY A 257 -4.86 39.84 17.11
C GLY A 257 -5.96 38.95 16.53
N TYR A 258 -6.05 37.71 16.98
CA TYR A 258 -7.07 36.74 16.55
C TYR A 258 -8.16 36.56 17.60
N ASN A 259 -9.35 36.15 17.15
CA ASN A 259 -10.49 35.91 18.03
C ASN A 259 -10.40 34.57 18.77
N ASN A 260 -9.74 33.60 18.16
CA ASN A 260 -9.56 32.26 18.71
C ASN A 260 -8.23 31.64 18.23
N ILE A 261 -7.81 30.57 18.88
CA ILE A 261 -6.53 29.92 18.61
C ILE A 261 -6.52 29.20 17.28
N ARG A 262 -7.67 28.76 16.76
CA ARG A 262 -7.80 28.03 15.51
C ARG A 262 -7.47 28.93 14.31
N ASP A 263 -8.03 30.14 14.27
CA ASP A 263 -7.74 31.14 13.24
C ASP A 263 -6.24 31.54 13.28
N PHE A 264 -5.67 31.69 14.49
CA PHE A 264 -4.24 31.92 14.63
C PHE A 264 -3.40 30.78 14.10
N TYR A 265 -3.80 29.52 14.40
CA TYR A 265 -3.06 28.34 13.93
C TYR A 265 -3.15 28.17 12.41
N GLU A 266 -4.29 28.50 11.79
CA GLU A 266 -4.45 28.50 10.34
C GLU A 266 -3.43 29.39 9.65
N ASP A 267 -3.23 30.64 10.16
CA ASP A 267 -2.22 31.55 9.64
C ASP A 267 -0.77 31.06 9.95
N VAL A 268 -0.54 30.40 11.10
CA VAL A 268 0.75 29.76 11.39
C VAL A 268 1.05 28.67 10.36
N VAL A 269 0.06 27.87 9.97
CA VAL A 269 0.22 26.84 8.95
C VAL A 269 0.45 27.46 7.58
N SER A 270 -0.44 28.37 7.14
CA SER A 270 -0.40 28.93 5.80
C SER A 270 0.79 29.87 5.58
N ASP A 271 1.06 30.77 6.50
CA ASP A 271 2.04 31.82 6.30
C ASP A 271 3.45 31.43 6.80
N LEU A 272 3.53 30.84 8.00
CA LEU A 272 4.83 30.55 8.59
C LEU A 272 5.36 29.18 8.19
N THR A 273 4.49 28.17 8.08
CA THR A 273 4.95 26.84 7.66
C THR A 273 5.01 26.76 6.15
N HIS A 274 3.91 26.93 5.44
CA HIS A 274 3.85 26.74 4.00
C HIS A 274 4.69 27.79 3.27
N LYS A 275 4.30 29.07 3.34
CA LYS A 275 4.98 30.12 2.54
C LYS A 275 6.39 30.43 3.04
N ALA A 276 6.58 30.61 4.36
CA ALA A 276 7.87 31.05 4.89
C ALA A 276 8.89 29.89 5.07
N THR A 277 8.46 28.64 5.04
CA THR A 277 9.36 27.49 5.20
C THR A 277 9.33 26.58 3.97
N ILE A 278 8.18 25.98 3.65
CA ILE A 278 8.10 24.92 2.62
C ILE A 278 8.34 25.47 1.22
N ASP A 279 7.72 26.59 0.84
CA ASP A 279 7.91 27.19 -0.48
C ASP A 279 9.38 27.60 -0.70
N GLN A 280 10.03 28.16 0.33
CA GLN A 280 11.44 28.51 0.24
C GLN A 280 12.35 27.28 0.16
N LEU A 281 12.01 26.17 0.85
CA LEU A 281 12.73 24.91 0.69
C LEU A 281 12.54 24.34 -0.72
N ARG A 282 11.33 24.39 -1.29
CA ARG A 282 11.07 23.97 -2.67
C ARG A 282 11.79 24.81 -3.71
N GLU A 283 11.95 26.12 -3.47
CA GLU A 283 12.76 26.99 -4.33
C GLU A 283 14.25 26.58 -4.30
N LEU A 284 14.77 26.18 -3.14
CA LEU A 284 16.16 25.71 -3.00
C LEU A 284 16.37 24.29 -3.55
N TYR A 285 15.36 23.44 -3.45
CA TYR A 285 15.42 22.02 -3.83
C TYR A 285 14.32 21.64 -4.84
N PRO A 286 14.32 22.23 -6.06
CA PRO A 286 13.22 22.10 -7.02
C PRO A 286 13.03 20.67 -7.60
N SER A 287 13.98 19.77 -7.37
CA SER A 287 13.91 18.37 -7.80
C SER A 287 13.57 17.41 -6.67
N THR A 288 13.32 17.92 -5.45
CA THR A 288 13.03 17.12 -4.27
C THR A 288 11.57 17.30 -3.90
N GLU A 289 10.86 16.19 -3.72
CA GLU A 289 9.50 16.22 -3.21
C GLU A 289 9.52 16.63 -1.73
N ILE A 290 8.93 17.79 -1.41
CA ILE A 290 8.82 18.32 -0.05
C ILE A 290 7.35 18.62 0.23
N PHE A 291 6.77 17.98 1.24
CA PHE A 291 5.37 18.09 1.59
C PHE A 291 5.15 18.19 3.11
N THR A 292 3.91 18.44 3.53
CA THR A 292 3.57 18.57 4.94
C THR A 292 2.50 17.58 5.38
N LEU A 293 2.53 17.25 6.67
CA LEU A 293 1.46 16.51 7.34
C LEU A 293 0.81 17.42 8.40
N PRO A 294 -0.50 17.66 8.31
CA PRO A 294 -1.22 18.62 9.16
C PRO A 294 -1.57 18.03 10.54
N THR A 295 -0.59 17.41 11.21
CA THR A 295 -0.74 16.59 12.42
C THR A 295 -1.40 17.34 13.57
N GLY A 296 -1.08 18.62 13.71
CA GLY A 296 -1.60 19.46 14.80
C GLY A 296 -3.11 19.68 14.76
N TRP A 297 -3.73 19.61 13.57
CA TRP A 297 -5.19 19.74 13.44
C TRP A 297 -5.96 18.68 14.20
N ALA A 298 -5.39 17.47 14.37
CA ALA A 298 -5.98 16.43 15.22
C ALA A 298 -6.29 16.92 16.65
N THR A 299 -5.39 17.74 17.19
CA THR A 299 -5.57 18.30 18.54
C THR A 299 -6.74 19.30 18.57
N PHE A 300 -6.79 20.22 17.60
CA PHE A 300 -7.84 21.25 17.56
C PHE A 300 -9.23 20.66 17.31
N ASP A 301 -9.35 19.71 16.37
CA ASP A 301 -10.62 19.06 16.07
C ASP A 301 -11.14 18.25 17.26
N LEU A 302 -10.27 17.53 17.97
CA LEU A 302 -10.67 16.77 19.16
C LEU A 302 -11.02 17.67 20.35
N VAL A 303 -10.35 18.83 20.51
CA VAL A 303 -10.75 19.84 21.50
C VAL A 303 -12.14 20.37 21.18
N ASP A 304 -12.40 20.76 19.94
CA ASP A 304 -13.72 21.24 19.50
C ASP A 304 -14.82 20.20 19.74
N GLN A 305 -14.54 18.91 19.43
CA GLN A 305 -15.50 17.83 19.69
C GLN A 305 -15.74 17.58 21.18
N HIS A 306 -14.69 17.67 21.99
CA HIS A 306 -14.80 17.55 23.46
C HIS A 306 -15.69 18.69 24.04
N GLU A 307 -15.41 19.95 23.65
CA GLU A 307 -16.17 21.11 24.13
C GLU A 307 -17.65 21.07 23.73
N ASN A 308 -17.95 20.46 22.56
CA ASN A 308 -19.32 20.30 22.07
C ASN A 308 -19.99 18.97 22.51
N ASN A 309 -19.34 18.17 23.35
CA ASN A 309 -19.81 16.87 23.82
C ASN A 309 -20.13 15.88 22.66
N LEU A 310 -19.30 15.85 21.63
CA LEU A 310 -19.45 15.01 20.45
C LEU A 310 -18.60 13.73 20.50
N LEU A 311 -17.61 13.65 21.40
CA LEU A 311 -16.83 12.44 21.59
C LEU A 311 -17.72 11.33 22.20
N LEU A 312 -17.58 10.11 21.68
CA LEU A 312 -18.32 8.94 22.17
C LEU A 312 -17.66 8.28 23.38
N ASP A 313 -16.42 8.65 23.67
CA ASP A 313 -15.63 8.16 24.78
C ASP A 313 -15.61 9.20 25.92
N ASP A 314 -15.42 8.73 27.16
CA ASP A 314 -15.28 9.61 28.33
C ASP A 314 -13.85 10.17 28.39
N ILE A 315 -13.64 11.24 27.62
CA ILE A 315 -12.35 11.91 27.46
C ILE A 315 -12.35 13.25 28.18
N SER A 316 -11.39 13.47 29.07
CA SER A 316 -11.18 14.75 29.71
C SER A 316 -10.25 15.66 28.88
N LEU A 317 -10.36 16.98 29.03
CA LEU A 317 -9.45 17.91 28.36
C LEU A 317 -8.01 17.71 28.85
N PHE A 318 -7.82 17.60 30.17
CA PHE A 318 -6.53 17.30 30.82
C PHE A 318 -6.68 16.08 31.72
N GLY A 319 -5.78 15.10 31.62
CA GLY A 319 -5.88 13.86 32.39
C GLY A 319 -4.72 12.90 32.15
N PHE A 320 -5.00 11.61 32.22
CA PHE A 320 -4.04 10.56 31.94
C PHE A 320 -3.95 10.29 30.43
N TYR A 321 -2.93 9.56 30.04
CA TYR A 321 -2.63 9.22 28.65
C TYR A 321 -3.81 8.59 27.90
N ASP A 322 -4.52 7.66 28.54
CA ASP A 322 -5.56 6.85 27.88
C ASP A 322 -6.92 7.55 27.77
N ASP A 323 -7.19 8.56 28.61
CA ASP A 323 -8.52 9.16 28.82
C ASP A 323 -8.53 10.69 28.72
N SER A 324 -7.57 11.28 28.03
CA SER A 324 -7.51 12.74 27.88
C SER A 324 -7.01 13.19 26.52
N ILE A 325 -7.30 14.45 26.19
CA ILE A 325 -6.72 15.15 25.04
C ILE A 325 -5.27 15.55 25.37
N PHE A 326 -5.04 16.11 26.55
CA PHE A 326 -3.72 16.54 27.01
C PHE A 326 -3.30 15.83 28.29
N ARG A 327 -2.07 15.32 28.34
CA ARG A 327 -1.48 14.64 29.52
C ARG A 327 -0.92 15.62 30.55
N ASP A 328 -0.62 16.83 30.12
CA ASP A 328 0.02 17.83 30.96
C ASP A 328 -0.26 19.26 30.47
N THR A 329 0.15 20.25 31.25
CA THR A 329 -0.08 21.66 30.95
C THR A 329 0.74 22.18 29.77
N LYS A 330 1.77 21.46 29.33
CA LYS A 330 2.53 21.81 28.12
C LYS A 330 1.73 21.42 26.84
N GLY A 331 0.78 20.51 26.97
CA GLY A 331 -0.06 20.09 25.87
C GLY A 331 0.44 18.81 25.19
N HIS A 332 1.26 17.98 25.88
CA HIS A 332 1.58 16.67 25.34
C HIS A 332 0.30 15.85 25.19
N GLN A 333 0.15 15.23 24.02
CA GLN A 333 -1.07 14.59 23.58
C GLN A 333 -1.40 13.32 24.37
N GLY A 334 -2.70 13.10 24.62
CA GLY A 334 -3.27 11.84 25.04
C GLY A 334 -3.43 10.88 23.87
N LYS A 335 -3.77 9.64 24.19
CA LYS A 335 -3.84 8.53 23.22
C LYS A 335 -4.80 8.80 22.05
N ILE A 336 -5.94 9.45 22.30
CA ILE A 336 -6.93 9.77 21.26
C ILE A 336 -6.34 10.69 20.19
N VAL A 337 -5.60 11.72 20.58
CA VAL A 337 -4.94 12.67 19.65
C VAL A 337 -3.81 11.96 18.89
N ILE A 338 -3.04 11.11 19.58
CA ILE A 338 -1.95 10.36 18.95
C ILE A 338 -2.46 9.43 17.87
N ASN A 339 -3.54 8.67 18.13
CA ASN A 339 -4.13 7.80 17.12
C ASN A 339 -4.65 8.60 15.91
N THR A 340 -5.37 9.72 16.15
CA THR A 340 -5.85 10.56 15.05
C THR A 340 -4.70 11.13 14.21
N GLY A 341 -3.63 11.62 14.86
CA GLY A 341 -2.46 12.14 14.15
C GLY A 341 -1.67 11.06 13.41
N ALA A 342 -1.60 9.85 13.93
CA ALA A 342 -0.97 8.72 13.25
C ALA A 342 -1.77 8.23 12.04
N LEU A 343 -3.10 8.29 12.09
CA LEU A 343 -3.98 8.06 10.92
C LEU A 343 -3.76 9.12 9.83
N ILE A 344 -3.55 10.40 10.21
CA ILE A 344 -3.15 11.45 9.26
C ILE A 344 -1.84 11.07 8.56
N TRP A 345 -0.87 10.51 9.29
CA TRP A 345 0.38 10.06 8.70
C TRP A 345 0.18 8.86 7.78
N LEU A 346 -0.67 7.91 8.16
CA LEU A 346 -0.97 6.72 7.36
C LEU A 346 -1.60 7.10 6.00
N ASN A 347 -2.55 8.03 6.02
CA ASN A 347 -3.13 8.57 4.78
C ASN A 347 -2.09 9.39 3.99
N GLY A 348 -1.38 10.31 4.64
CA GLY A 348 -0.48 11.25 3.96
C GLY A 348 0.81 10.63 3.42
N LEU A 349 1.30 9.51 3.99
CA LEU A 349 2.53 8.84 3.58
C LEU A 349 2.28 7.64 2.67
N TYR A 350 1.16 6.96 2.84
CA TYR A 350 0.85 5.73 2.13
C TYR A 350 -0.45 5.78 1.32
N GLY A 351 -1.18 6.89 1.34
CA GLY A 351 -2.42 7.04 0.59
C GLY A 351 -3.58 6.16 1.07
N VAL A 352 -3.48 5.59 2.27
CA VAL A 352 -4.53 4.70 2.80
C VAL A 352 -5.85 5.44 2.92
N ASN A 353 -6.90 4.90 2.32
CA ASN A 353 -8.25 5.41 2.47
C ASN A 353 -8.78 5.11 3.87
N LEU A 354 -8.80 6.13 4.73
CA LEU A 354 -9.17 5.96 6.13
C LEU A 354 -10.66 5.60 6.34
N ARG A 355 -11.54 5.87 5.37
CA ARG A 355 -12.96 5.50 5.45
C ARG A 355 -13.19 4.00 5.30
N THR A 356 -12.24 3.28 4.71
CA THR A 356 -12.31 1.83 4.53
C THR A 356 -11.28 1.08 5.38
N ASN A 357 -10.32 1.79 5.97
CA ASN A 357 -9.34 1.22 6.89
C ASN A 357 -10.02 0.88 8.22
N ASP A 358 -9.76 -0.31 8.76
CA ASP A 358 -10.38 -0.86 9.97
C ASP A 358 -9.40 -1.01 11.14
N ALA A 359 -8.24 -0.34 11.09
CA ALA A 359 -7.26 -0.36 12.18
C ALA A 359 -7.91 0.02 13.52
N ASP A 360 -7.69 -0.79 14.55
CA ASP A 360 -8.24 -0.55 15.88
C ASP A 360 -7.53 0.64 16.55
N THR A 361 -8.24 1.72 16.76
CA THR A 361 -7.77 2.90 17.49
C THR A 361 -7.97 2.78 19.01
N GLY A 362 -8.77 1.81 19.45
CA GLY A 362 -9.16 1.63 20.86
C GLY A 362 -10.17 2.66 21.36
N PHE A 363 -10.86 3.38 20.46
CA PHE A 363 -11.89 4.38 20.77
C PHE A 363 -13.19 4.08 20.04
N ASN A 364 -14.34 4.49 20.63
CA ASN A 364 -15.65 4.45 19.97
C ASN A 364 -15.88 5.67 19.07
N THR A 365 -15.20 6.77 19.35
CA THR A 365 -15.16 7.96 18.49
C THR A 365 -14.51 7.60 17.17
N ASP A 366 -15.14 7.95 16.06
CA ASP A 366 -14.65 7.65 14.71
C ASP A 366 -13.44 8.54 14.34
N LEU A 367 -12.25 8.09 14.76
CA LEU A 367 -10.99 8.82 14.52
C LEU A 367 -10.57 8.75 13.05
N HIS A 368 -11.01 7.73 12.30
CA HIS A 368 -10.73 7.61 10.86
C HIS A 368 -11.42 8.73 10.09
N THR A 369 -12.70 8.95 10.32
CA THR A 369 -13.43 10.06 9.69
C THR A 369 -12.85 11.41 10.08
N ILE A 370 -12.42 11.61 11.34
CA ILE A 370 -11.79 12.86 11.78
C ILE A 370 -10.48 13.09 11.01
N ALA A 371 -9.60 12.10 10.97
CA ALA A 371 -8.32 12.19 10.28
C ALA A 371 -8.48 12.38 8.76
N GLU A 372 -9.42 11.67 8.13
CA GLU A 372 -9.73 11.84 6.71
C GLU A 372 -10.22 13.26 6.39
N ASN A 373 -11.12 13.81 7.21
CA ASN A 373 -11.61 15.18 7.02
C ASN A 373 -10.48 16.21 7.15
N ILE A 374 -9.54 16.02 8.08
CA ILE A 374 -8.36 16.87 8.21
C ILE A 374 -7.50 16.78 6.94
N MET A 375 -7.30 15.58 6.41
CA MET A 375 -6.54 15.40 5.18
C MET A 375 -7.27 15.93 3.95
N ASP A 376 -8.61 15.82 3.89
CA ASP A 376 -9.40 16.41 2.80
C ASP A 376 -9.27 17.94 2.77
N LEU A 377 -9.22 18.60 3.95
CA LEU A 377 -9.08 20.04 4.10
C LEU A 377 -7.64 20.56 3.97
N HIS A 378 -6.65 19.66 4.10
CA HIS A 378 -5.25 20.04 3.92
C HIS A 378 -5.03 20.57 2.50
N ASP A 379 -4.28 21.66 2.38
CA ASP A 379 -4.01 22.31 1.11
C ASP A 379 -3.35 21.31 0.12
N PRO A 380 -3.98 21.04 -1.03
CA PRO A 380 -3.48 20.06 -1.99
C PRO A 380 -2.08 20.37 -2.51
N ASP A 381 -1.69 21.66 -2.55
CA ASP A 381 -0.35 22.06 -2.99
C ASP A 381 0.77 21.60 -2.03
N TYR A 382 0.40 21.19 -0.81
CA TYR A 382 1.35 20.75 0.22
C TYR A 382 1.20 19.27 0.60
N LYS A 383 0.37 18.50 -0.11
CA LYS A 383 0.30 17.04 0.01
C LYS A 383 1.45 16.36 -0.72
N GLN A 384 1.65 15.08 -0.46
CA GLN A 384 2.52 14.22 -1.24
C GLN A 384 1.93 14.03 -2.65
N GLU A 385 2.79 14.09 -3.69
CA GLU A 385 2.41 13.84 -5.08
C GLU A 385 2.27 12.34 -5.40
#